data_23b8717f2f5074a4fba49fe8b02929a8
#
_entry.id   23b8717f2f5074a4fba49fe8b02929a8
#
_cell.length_a   1.000
_cell.length_b   1.000
_cell.length_c   1.000
_cell.angle_alpha   90.00
_cell.angle_beta   90.00
_cell.angle_gamma   90.00
#
_symmetry.space_group_name_H-M   'P 1'
#
loop_
_entity.id
_entity.type
_entity.pdbx_description
1 polymer ?
#
loop_
_entity_poly.entity_id
_entity_poly.type
_entity_poly.pdbx_seq_one_letter_code
_entity_poly.pdbx_strand_id
1 'polypeptide(L)'
;MTDQHTPTSHLPGPPVSRWWGCFAELRRDTLGFLLQCQVYGDVVKLPMGLVVELLLRQPDAAMYLLNHPADVKHVLVTNQDNYRKGPVPPVESRIFGQGVLHTEGDTHHAQRRLFLPFFHGSHVTAYSGLITETARARVAQWHDGMTIDIGQDMAYLTLSVIWRLLFGQDVQSDTGLIRDSISAGQRLIKLQYDSLLASLIPLWIPIPRHRRFTRGFNVIENTLIQLIRDRRRSAEHRDDVLSLLLAAKDDRGHPLSEREI
;
A
#
# COMPACT_ATOMS: atom_id res chain seq x y z
N MET A 1 28.63 28.35 -1.86
CA MET A 1 27.82 28.03 -3.05
C MET A 1 26.40 28.46 -2.73
N THR A 2 25.98 29.52 -3.36
CA THR A 2 24.70 30.21 -3.10
C THR A 2 23.54 29.34 -3.56
N ASP A 3 22.74 28.94 -2.59
CA ASP A 3 21.46 28.27 -2.79
C ASP A 3 20.51 29.22 -3.56
N GLN A 4 20.43 29.05 -4.87
CA GLN A 4 19.43 29.74 -5.67
C GLN A 4 18.10 28.99 -5.46
N HIS A 5 17.38 29.37 -4.42
CA HIS A 5 15.96 29.04 -4.31
C HIS A 5 15.22 29.70 -5.48
N THR A 6 15.04 28.98 -6.57
CA THR A 6 14.12 29.40 -7.62
C THR A 6 12.71 29.42 -7.01
N PRO A 7 12.03 30.58 -6.98
CA PRO A 7 10.72 30.65 -6.34
C PRO A 7 9.74 29.75 -7.11
N THR A 8 9.13 28.80 -6.40
CA THR A 8 8.14 27.83 -6.93
C THR A 8 6.89 28.49 -7.53
N SER A 9 6.74 29.81 -7.38
CA SER A 9 5.65 30.60 -7.95
C SER A 9 5.64 30.71 -9.48
N HIS A 10 6.75 30.37 -10.15
CA HIS A 10 6.89 30.47 -11.61
C HIS A 10 6.86 29.12 -12.36
N LEU A 11 6.64 28.02 -11.67
CA LEU A 11 6.53 26.73 -12.35
C LEU A 11 5.24 26.67 -13.17
N PRO A 12 5.35 26.21 -14.44
CA PRO A 12 4.19 26.10 -15.33
C PRO A 12 3.21 25.03 -14.80
N GLY A 13 1.94 25.23 -15.16
CA GLY A 13 0.90 24.27 -14.80
C GLY A 13 -0.40 24.55 -15.54
N PRO A 14 -1.34 23.59 -15.55
CA PRO A 14 -2.62 23.77 -16.23
C PRO A 14 -3.48 24.84 -15.54
N PRO A 15 -4.32 25.53 -16.32
CA PRO A 15 -5.35 26.40 -15.77
C PRO A 15 -6.39 25.54 -15.03
N VAL A 16 -6.55 25.79 -13.75
CA VAL A 16 -7.48 25.03 -12.90
C VAL A 16 -8.38 25.95 -12.07
N SER A 17 -9.42 25.39 -11.50
CA SER A 17 -10.33 26.13 -10.62
C SER A 17 -9.59 26.71 -9.41
N ARG A 18 -9.80 27.98 -9.10
CA ARG A 18 -9.26 28.62 -7.88
C ARG A 18 -9.70 27.91 -6.59
N TRP A 19 -10.93 27.40 -6.57
CA TRP A 19 -11.50 26.78 -5.38
C TRP A 19 -11.07 25.33 -5.19
N TRP A 20 -11.12 24.55 -6.28
CA TRP A 20 -10.90 23.09 -6.26
C TRP A 20 -9.54 22.68 -6.81
N GLY A 21 -8.76 23.62 -7.35
CA GLY A 21 -7.47 23.29 -7.97
C GLY A 21 -7.62 22.29 -9.09
N CYS A 22 -6.67 21.39 -9.19
CA CYS A 22 -6.66 20.26 -10.15
C CYS A 22 -7.52 19.06 -9.72
N PHE A 23 -8.20 19.15 -8.58
CA PHE A 23 -8.88 18.01 -7.98
C PHE A 23 -10.08 17.51 -8.79
N ALA A 24 -10.79 18.44 -9.46
CA ALA A 24 -11.92 18.10 -10.32
C ALA A 24 -11.48 17.33 -11.56
N GLU A 25 -10.41 17.74 -12.20
CA GLU A 25 -9.82 17.12 -13.38
C GLU A 25 -9.25 15.74 -13.05
N LEU A 26 -8.49 15.64 -11.94
CA LEU A 26 -7.97 14.37 -11.45
C LEU A 26 -9.08 13.35 -11.17
N ARG A 27 -10.22 13.78 -10.64
CA ARG A 27 -11.37 12.89 -10.41
C ARG A 27 -12.07 12.44 -11.67
N ARG A 28 -12.15 13.30 -12.67
CA ARG A 28 -12.86 13.02 -13.92
C ARG A 28 -12.11 12.02 -14.78
N ASP A 29 -10.83 12.25 -15.00
CA ASP A 29 -9.93 11.41 -15.79
C ASP A 29 -8.48 11.63 -15.34
N THR A 30 -8.05 10.88 -14.32
CA THR A 30 -6.70 11.03 -13.73
C THR A 30 -5.61 10.85 -14.78
N LEU A 31 -5.67 9.79 -15.58
CA LEU A 31 -4.59 9.48 -16.53
C LEU A 31 -4.57 10.47 -17.70
N GLY A 32 -5.73 10.79 -18.27
CA GLY A 32 -5.83 11.77 -19.33
C GLY A 32 -5.37 13.16 -18.89
N PHE A 33 -5.72 13.59 -17.68
CA PHE A 33 -5.27 14.87 -17.13
C PHE A 33 -3.75 14.88 -16.92
N LEU A 34 -3.15 13.85 -16.34
CA LEU A 34 -1.71 13.78 -16.15
C LEU A 34 -0.94 13.75 -17.47
N LEU A 35 -1.46 13.04 -18.49
CA LEU A 35 -0.88 13.06 -19.84
C LEU A 35 -0.95 14.45 -20.47
N GLN A 36 -2.08 15.16 -20.33
CA GLN A 36 -2.21 16.55 -20.80
C GLN A 36 -1.23 17.49 -20.08
N CYS A 37 -0.92 17.23 -18.81
CA CYS A 37 0.02 18.05 -18.07
C CYS A 37 1.47 18.01 -18.61
N GLN A 38 1.83 17.00 -19.40
CA GLN A 38 3.17 16.88 -19.99
C GLN A 38 3.55 18.05 -20.91
N VAL A 39 2.58 18.71 -21.54
CA VAL A 39 2.84 19.86 -22.42
C VAL A 39 3.41 21.08 -21.66
N TYR A 40 3.26 21.13 -20.34
CA TYR A 40 3.77 22.22 -19.50
C TYR A 40 5.25 22.05 -19.10
N GLY A 41 5.87 20.90 -19.36
CA GLY A 41 7.29 20.64 -19.14
C GLY A 41 7.59 19.51 -18.20
N ASP A 42 8.86 19.45 -17.76
CA ASP A 42 9.39 18.34 -16.96
C ASP A 42 8.91 18.38 -15.50
N VAL A 43 8.74 19.59 -14.95
CA VAL A 43 8.21 19.81 -13.59
C VAL A 43 6.98 20.72 -13.69
N VAL A 44 5.82 20.17 -13.35
CA VAL A 44 4.53 20.86 -13.48
C VAL A 44 3.91 21.08 -12.11
N LYS A 45 3.54 22.33 -11.81
CA LYS A 45 2.81 22.67 -10.58
C LYS A 45 1.32 22.39 -10.76
N LEU A 46 0.75 21.56 -9.90
CA LEU A 46 -0.68 21.23 -9.85
C LEU A 46 -1.30 21.85 -8.58
N PRO A 47 -1.89 23.05 -8.66
CA PRO A 47 -2.49 23.71 -7.50
C PRO A 47 -3.63 22.89 -6.90
N MET A 48 -3.66 22.77 -5.57
CA MET A 48 -4.69 22.00 -4.86
C MET A 48 -5.99 22.81 -4.63
N GLY A 49 -5.93 24.13 -4.77
CA GLY A 49 -7.07 25.04 -4.61
C GLY A 49 -7.36 25.44 -3.16
N LEU A 50 -8.07 26.56 -3.00
CA LEU A 50 -8.33 27.21 -1.71
C LEU A 50 -9.01 26.29 -0.68
N VAL A 51 -9.87 25.36 -1.11
CA VAL A 51 -10.54 24.44 -0.21
C VAL A 51 -9.53 23.52 0.48
N VAL A 52 -8.58 22.98 -0.29
CA VAL A 52 -7.53 22.11 0.25
C VAL A 52 -6.52 22.87 1.08
N GLU A 53 -6.13 24.08 0.62
CA GLU A 53 -5.24 24.96 1.38
C GLU A 53 -5.79 25.29 2.77
N LEU A 54 -7.09 25.59 2.86
CA LEU A 54 -7.77 25.84 4.11
C LEU A 54 -7.82 24.59 5.01
N LEU A 55 -8.13 23.42 4.44
CA LEU A 55 -8.20 22.17 5.17
C LEU A 55 -6.84 21.72 5.71
N LEU A 56 -5.80 21.85 4.90
CA LEU A 56 -4.43 21.52 5.29
C LEU A 56 -3.75 22.61 6.13
N ARG A 57 -4.38 23.79 6.22
CA ARG A 57 -3.78 25.01 6.80
C ARG A 57 -2.44 25.38 6.17
N GLN A 58 -2.32 25.10 4.88
CA GLN A 58 -1.10 25.29 4.12
C GLN A 58 -1.39 26.16 2.90
N PRO A 59 -1.04 27.46 2.95
CA PRO A 59 -1.22 28.34 1.80
C PRO A 59 -0.37 27.87 0.63
N ASP A 60 -0.89 28.06 -0.58
CA ASP A 60 -0.23 27.68 -1.84
C ASP A 60 0.07 26.16 -1.97
N ALA A 61 -0.76 25.33 -1.32
CA ALA A 61 -0.64 23.88 -1.39
C ALA A 61 -0.73 23.39 -2.85
N ALA A 62 0.27 22.64 -3.28
CA ALA A 62 0.34 22.14 -4.64
C ALA A 62 0.95 20.73 -4.66
N MET A 63 0.55 19.95 -5.63
CA MET A 63 1.29 18.76 -6.05
C MET A 63 2.26 19.15 -7.18
N TYR A 64 3.34 18.42 -7.30
CA TYR A 64 4.30 18.59 -8.39
C TYR A 64 4.38 17.31 -9.18
N LEU A 65 4.08 17.39 -10.48
CA LEU A 65 4.21 16.28 -11.42
C LEU A 65 5.61 16.33 -12.04
N LEU A 66 6.35 15.23 -11.90
CA LEU A 66 7.67 15.05 -12.50
C LEU A 66 7.54 14.17 -13.73
N ASN A 67 7.81 14.72 -14.90
CA ASN A 67 7.69 14.02 -16.18
C ASN A 67 9.04 13.48 -16.68
N HIS A 68 10.17 14.05 -16.24
CA HIS A 68 11.47 13.64 -16.70
C HIS A 68 12.08 12.54 -15.81
N PRO A 69 12.61 11.45 -16.38
CA PRO A 69 13.19 10.34 -15.58
C PRO A 69 14.31 10.75 -14.64
N ALA A 70 15.12 11.77 -15.01
CA ALA A 70 16.20 12.25 -14.14
C ALA A 70 15.67 12.88 -12.86
N ASP A 71 14.55 13.63 -12.92
CA ASP A 71 13.91 14.26 -11.75
C ASP A 71 13.28 13.19 -10.85
N VAL A 72 12.64 12.19 -11.46
CA VAL A 72 12.12 11.02 -10.73
C VAL A 72 13.26 10.29 -10.01
N LYS A 73 14.38 10.06 -10.70
CA LYS A 73 15.57 9.44 -10.10
C LYS A 73 16.14 10.30 -8.98
N HIS A 74 16.17 11.63 -9.16
CA HIS A 74 16.66 12.54 -8.13
C HIS A 74 15.85 12.40 -6.84
N VAL A 75 14.53 12.43 -6.94
CA VAL A 75 13.62 12.33 -5.77
C VAL A 75 13.67 10.95 -5.12
N LEU A 76 13.62 9.87 -5.93
CA LEU A 76 13.43 8.51 -5.40
C LEU A 76 14.74 7.80 -5.03
N VAL A 77 15.88 8.25 -5.55
CA VAL A 77 17.16 7.54 -5.41
C VAL A 77 18.28 8.46 -4.92
N THR A 78 18.59 9.53 -5.69
CA THR A 78 19.80 10.31 -5.45
C THR A 78 19.71 11.21 -4.22
N ASN A 79 18.51 11.72 -3.91
CA ASN A 79 18.27 12.69 -2.84
C ASN A 79 17.05 12.30 -1.98
N GLN A 80 16.78 11.00 -1.90
CA GLN A 80 15.58 10.45 -1.22
C GLN A 80 15.44 10.90 0.24
N ASP A 81 16.54 11.14 0.95
CA ASP A 81 16.55 11.51 2.36
C ASP A 81 15.99 12.94 2.61
N ASN A 82 15.93 13.78 1.57
CA ASN A 82 15.31 15.10 1.63
C ASN A 82 13.80 15.09 1.36
N TYR A 83 13.24 13.95 1.01
CA TYR A 83 11.83 13.80 0.70
C TYR A 83 11.14 12.91 1.72
N ARG A 84 9.89 13.22 2.03
CA ARG A 84 9.06 12.44 2.93
C ARG A 84 7.81 11.96 2.20
N LYS A 85 7.27 10.83 2.68
CA LYS A 85 5.98 10.32 2.20
C LYS A 85 4.87 11.32 2.50
N GLY A 86 3.92 11.43 1.61
CA GLY A 86 2.74 12.26 1.81
C GLY A 86 1.85 11.76 2.96
N PRO A 87 0.84 12.54 3.34
CA PRO A 87 -0.10 12.14 4.39
C PRO A 87 -0.86 10.88 3.97
N VAL A 88 -0.94 9.93 4.89
CA VAL A 88 -1.59 8.64 4.67
C VAL A 88 -3.07 8.73 5.02
N PRO A 89 -4.00 8.31 4.14
CA PRO A 89 -5.42 8.27 4.45
C PRO A 89 -5.72 7.37 5.67
N PRO A 90 -6.76 7.70 6.47
CA PRO A 90 -7.07 6.95 7.69
C PRO A 90 -7.31 5.45 7.48
N VAL A 91 -7.87 5.03 6.34
CA VAL A 91 -8.09 3.61 6.02
C VAL A 91 -6.76 2.90 5.79
N GLU A 92 -5.86 3.50 5.01
CA GLU A 92 -4.54 2.94 4.77
C GLU A 92 -3.71 2.86 6.05
N SER A 93 -3.75 3.93 6.86
CA SER A 93 -3.09 3.93 8.18
C SER A 93 -3.62 2.82 9.09
N ARG A 94 -4.92 2.49 9.01
CA ARG A 94 -5.50 1.38 9.79
C ARG A 94 -5.08 0.00 9.24
N ILE A 95 -4.93 -0.15 7.91
CA ILE A 95 -4.55 -1.41 7.27
C ILE A 95 -3.06 -1.71 7.46
N PHE A 96 -2.22 -0.75 7.14
CA PHE A 96 -0.77 -0.95 7.05
C PHE A 96 -0.03 -0.51 8.32
N GLY A 97 -0.72 0.21 9.24
CA GLY A 97 -0.18 0.61 10.54
C GLY A 97 1.20 1.27 10.43
N GLN A 98 2.14 0.76 11.20
CA GLN A 98 3.55 1.14 11.23
C GLN A 98 4.42 0.23 10.33
N GLY A 99 3.83 -0.36 9.29
CA GLY A 99 4.57 -1.18 8.34
C GLY A 99 5.52 -0.37 7.44
N VAL A 100 6.45 -1.05 6.78
CA VAL A 100 7.50 -0.47 5.93
C VAL A 100 6.98 0.48 4.84
N LEU A 101 5.73 0.34 4.40
CA LEU A 101 5.12 1.25 3.42
C LEU A 101 4.91 2.67 3.97
N HIS A 102 4.64 2.80 5.28
CA HIS A 102 4.26 4.06 5.91
C HIS A 102 5.30 4.62 6.88
N THR A 103 6.28 3.84 7.28
CA THR A 103 7.38 4.29 8.13
C THR A 103 8.43 5.07 7.33
N GLU A 104 9.19 5.90 8.03
CA GLU A 104 10.26 6.72 7.48
C GLU A 104 11.52 6.68 8.37
N GLY A 105 12.62 7.22 7.87
CA GLY A 105 13.88 7.34 8.59
C GLY A 105 14.41 6.00 9.12
N ASP A 106 14.95 5.99 10.33
CA ASP A 106 15.59 4.82 10.93
C ASP A 106 14.66 3.62 11.08
N THR A 107 13.39 3.85 11.42
CA THR A 107 12.39 2.79 11.51
C THR A 107 12.17 2.09 10.17
N HIS A 108 12.02 2.86 9.08
CA HIS A 108 11.91 2.30 7.74
C HIS A 108 13.17 1.50 7.35
N HIS A 109 14.35 2.04 7.62
CA HIS A 109 15.60 1.35 7.32
C HIS A 109 15.78 0.06 8.11
N ALA A 110 15.41 0.06 9.39
CA ALA A 110 15.44 -1.14 10.22
C ALA A 110 14.47 -2.22 9.71
N GLN A 111 13.22 -1.85 9.44
CA GLN A 111 12.23 -2.77 8.86
C GLN A 111 12.66 -3.30 7.49
N ARG A 112 13.15 -2.44 6.61
CA ARG A 112 13.63 -2.86 5.29
C ARG A 112 14.77 -3.88 5.39
N ARG A 113 15.73 -3.71 6.31
CA ARG A 113 16.81 -4.69 6.54
C ARG A 113 16.26 -6.06 6.96
N LEU A 114 15.19 -6.10 7.76
CA LEU A 114 14.54 -7.35 8.15
C LEU A 114 13.90 -8.09 6.97
N PHE A 115 13.36 -7.34 6.00
CA PHE A 115 12.66 -7.93 4.84
C PHE A 115 13.59 -8.29 3.68
N LEU A 116 14.76 -7.64 3.52
CA LEU A 116 15.67 -7.87 2.41
C LEU A 116 16.04 -9.34 2.18
N PRO A 117 16.32 -10.18 3.22
CA PRO A 117 16.68 -11.58 3.02
C PRO A 117 15.63 -12.39 2.26
N PHE A 118 14.32 -12.08 2.44
CA PHE A 118 13.23 -12.80 1.75
C PHE A 118 13.22 -12.60 0.24
N PHE A 119 13.79 -11.50 -0.23
CA PHE A 119 13.87 -11.16 -1.66
C PHE A 119 15.21 -11.53 -2.28
N HIS A 120 16.06 -12.27 -1.56
CA HIS A 120 17.32 -12.74 -2.11
C HIS A 120 17.08 -13.78 -3.21
N GLY A 121 17.91 -13.80 -4.25
CA GLY A 121 17.70 -14.62 -5.45
C GLY A 121 17.48 -16.11 -5.18
N SER A 122 18.10 -16.68 -4.15
CA SER A 122 17.92 -18.09 -3.75
C SER A 122 16.48 -18.38 -3.26
N HIS A 123 15.91 -17.49 -2.44
CA HIS A 123 14.52 -17.62 -1.97
C HIS A 123 13.51 -17.42 -3.11
N VAL A 124 13.75 -16.41 -3.98
CA VAL A 124 12.89 -16.16 -5.15
C VAL A 124 12.83 -17.39 -6.06
N THR A 125 13.95 -18.09 -6.24
CA THR A 125 13.99 -19.32 -7.02
C THR A 125 13.18 -20.46 -6.35
N ALA A 126 13.27 -20.58 -5.03
CA ALA A 126 12.47 -21.57 -4.28
C ALA A 126 10.96 -21.30 -4.39
N TYR A 127 10.55 -20.00 -4.37
CA TYR A 127 9.15 -19.60 -4.52
C TYR A 127 8.55 -20.02 -5.87
N SER A 128 9.35 -20.10 -6.94
CA SER A 128 8.85 -20.50 -8.26
C SER A 128 8.21 -21.90 -8.28
N GLY A 129 8.76 -22.82 -7.51
CA GLY A 129 8.20 -24.17 -7.33
C GLY A 129 6.82 -24.13 -6.68
N LEU A 130 6.70 -23.40 -5.55
CA LEU A 130 5.44 -23.25 -4.83
C LEU A 130 4.37 -22.53 -5.66
N ILE A 131 4.73 -21.48 -6.40
CA ILE A 131 3.84 -20.76 -7.30
C ILE A 131 3.30 -21.71 -8.37
N THR A 132 4.19 -22.49 -9.00
CA THR A 132 3.83 -23.43 -10.07
C THR A 132 2.92 -24.53 -9.54
N GLU A 133 3.22 -25.11 -8.39
CA GLU A 133 2.41 -26.14 -7.73
C GLU A 133 1.00 -25.62 -7.43
N THR A 134 0.92 -24.45 -6.79
CA THR A 134 -0.36 -23.82 -6.43
C THR A 134 -1.19 -23.48 -7.67
N ALA A 135 -0.56 -22.98 -8.74
CA ALA A 135 -1.22 -22.68 -9.99
C ALA A 135 -1.73 -23.97 -10.69
N ARG A 136 -0.93 -25.02 -10.72
CA ARG A 136 -1.35 -26.31 -11.28
C ARG A 136 -2.52 -26.91 -10.52
N ALA A 137 -2.49 -26.88 -9.18
CA ALA A 137 -3.59 -27.35 -8.35
C ALA A 137 -4.88 -26.56 -8.59
N ARG A 138 -4.78 -25.25 -8.89
CA ARG A 138 -5.94 -24.43 -9.25
C ARG A 138 -6.48 -24.78 -10.62
N VAL A 139 -5.64 -24.85 -11.64
CA VAL A 139 -6.03 -25.20 -13.02
C VAL A 139 -6.64 -26.62 -13.09
N ALA A 140 -6.16 -27.56 -12.29
CA ALA A 140 -6.71 -28.90 -12.22
C ALA A 140 -8.18 -28.97 -11.74
N GLN A 141 -8.69 -27.90 -11.14
CA GLN A 141 -10.11 -27.80 -10.75
C GLN A 141 -11.00 -27.33 -11.90
N TRP A 142 -10.43 -26.87 -13.00
CA TRP A 142 -11.18 -26.44 -14.17
C TRP A 142 -11.52 -27.64 -15.05
N HIS A 143 -12.70 -27.64 -15.62
CA HIS A 143 -13.17 -28.69 -16.53
C HIS A 143 -13.96 -28.09 -17.70
N ASP A 144 -14.08 -28.85 -18.76
CA ASP A 144 -14.79 -28.44 -19.96
C ASP A 144 -16.25 -28.07 -19.65
N GLY A 145 -16.72 -26.96 -20.22
CA GLY A 145 -18.04 -26.40 -19.97
C GLY A 145 -18.19 -25.59 -18.69
N MET A 146 -17.15 -25.49 -17.85
CA MET A 146 -17.17 -24.64 -16.65
C MET A 146 -17.12 -23.16 -17.01
N THR A 147 -18.00 -22.35 -16.42
CA THR A 147 -17.92 -20.90 -16.51
C THR A 147 -17.24 -20.38 -15.24
N ILE A 148 -16.15 -19.66 -15.38
CA ILE A 148 -15.37 -19.09 -14.26
C ILE A 148 -15.30 -17.58 -14.35
N ASP A 149 -15.31 -16.90 -13.21
CA ASP A 149 -14.88 -15.51 -13.10
C ASP A 149 -13.36 -15.49 -12.94
N ILE A 150 -12.66 -15.24 -14.03
CA ILE A 150 -11.18 -15.30 -14.04
C ILE A 150 -10.56 -14.28 -13.08
N GLY A 151 -11.20 -13.11 -12.86
CA GLY A 151 -10.71 -12.11 -11.93
C GLY A 151 -10.75 -12.61 -10.49
N GLN A 152 -11.85 -13.25 -10.08
CA GLN A 152 -11.97 -13.84 -8.74
C GLN A 152 -11.02 -15.04 -8.60
N ASP A 153 -10.87 -15.83 -9.64
CA ASP A 153 -10.03 -17.03 -9.61
C ASP A 153 -8.55 -16.69 -9.47
N MET A 154 -8.08 -15.67 -10.20
CA MET A 154 -6.72 -15.17 -10.09
C MET A 154 -6.45 -14.48 -8.75
N ALA A 155 -7.42 -13.75 -8.20
CA ALA A 155 -7.31 -13.17 -6.86
C ALA A 155 -7.18 -14.27 -5.79
N TYR A 156 -7.94 -15.36 -5.90
CA TYR A 156 -7.82 -16.52 -5.02
C TYR A 156 -6.45 -17.18 -5.15
N LEU A 157 -5.99 -17.45 -6.37
CA LEU A 157 -4.67 -18.04 -6.63
C LEU A 157 -3.55 -17.20 -6.01
N THR A 158 -3.56 -15.90 -6.27
CA THR A 158 -2.55 -14.97 -5.74
C THR A 158 -2.56 -14.93 -4.22
N LEU A 159 -3.75 -14.87 -3.60
CA LEU A 159 -3.88 -14.91 -2.15
C LEU A 159 -3.34 -16.23 -1.57
N SER A 160 -3.64 -17.36 -2.19
CA SER A 160 -3.16 -18.68 -1.76
C SER A 160 -1.64 -18.79 -1.84
N VAL A 161 -1.03 -18.30 -2.92
CA VAL A 161 0.44 -18.23 -3.08
C VAL A 161 1.06 -17.40 -1.98
N ILE A 162 0.58 -16.15 -1.78
CA ILE A 162 1.13 -15.25 -0.76
C ILE A 162 0.95 -15.85 0.63
N TRP A 163 -0.20 -16.43 0.93
CA TRP A 163 -0.47 -17.05 2.23
C TRP A 163 0.50 -18.20 2.53
N ARG A 164 0.72 -19.09 1.54
CA ARG A 164 1.69 -20.19 1.69
C ARG A 164 3.12 -19.66 1.86
N LEU A 165 3.50 -18.62 1.14
CA LEU A 165 4.84 -18.01 1.28
C LEU A 165 5.04 -17.35 2.64
N LEU A 166 4.03 -16.63 3.13
CA LEU A 166 4.12 -15.92 4.40
C LEU A 166 4.03 -16.84 5.61
N PHE A 167 3.17 -17.86 5.55
CA PHE A 167 2.77 -18.65 6.73
C PHE A 167 3.06 -20.15 6.60
N GLY A 168 3.60 -20.62 5.46
CA GLY A 168 3.96 -22.02 5.23
C GLY A 168 2.79 -23.01 5.28
N GLN A 169 1.57 -22.53 5.11
CA GLN A 169 0.36 -23.36 5.17
C GLN A 169 -0.72 -22.85 4.23
N ASP A 170 -1.67 -23.72 3.89
CA ASP A 170 -2.83 -23.33 3.09
C ASP A 170 -3.78 -22.42 3.88
N VAL A 171 -4.54 -21.62 3.16
CA VAL A 171 -5.60 -20.79 3.76
C VAL A 171 -6.67 -21.70 4.34
N GLN A 172 -6.66 -21.91 5.65
CA GLN A 172 -7.58 -22.83 6.33
C GLN A 172 -8.95 -22.23 6.62
N SER A 173 -9.07 -20.91 6.61
CA SER A 173 -10.29 -20.21 6.99
C SER A 173 -11.05 -19.74 5.76
N ASP A 174 -12.29 -19.41 6.00
CA ASP A 174 -13.24 -18.84 5.07
C ASP A 174 -12.61 -17.78 4.14
N THR A 175 -11.98 -18.29 3.06
CA THR A 175 -11.33 -17.47 2.03
C THR A 175 -12.27 -16.40 1.49
N GLY A 176 -13.56 -16.64 1.55
CA GLY A 176 -14.60 -15.69 1.20
C GLY A 176 -14.58 -14.46 2.11
N LEU A 177 -14.49 -14.65 3.43
CA LEU A 177 -14.43 -13.55 4.39
C LEU A 177 -13.17 -12.70 4.24
N ILE A 178 -12.01 -13.33 4.06
CA ILE A 178 -10.74 -12.61 3.85
C ILE A 178 -10.81 -11.81 2.56
N ARG A 179 -11.23 -12.43 1.46
CA ARG A 179 -11.38 -11.77 0.15
C ARG A 179 -12.36 -10.60 0.22
N ASP A 180 -13.53 -10.78 0.85
CA ASP A 180 -14.54 -9.74 0.98
C ASP A 180 -14.03 -8.57 1.85
N SER A 181 -13.24 -8.87 2.86
CA SER A 181 -12.59 -7.88 3.73
C SER A 181 -11.54 -7.06 2.98
N ILE A 182 -10.67 -7.71 2.20
CA ILE A 182 -9.71 -7.05 1.32
C ILE A 182 -10.43 -6.17 0.30
N SER A 183 -11.47 -6.69 -0.35
CA SER A 183 -12.27 -5.94 -1.33
C SER A 183 -13.00 -4.75 -0.70
N ALA A 184 -13.46 -4.87 0.55
CA ALA A 184 -14.06 -3.76 1.27
C ALA A 184 -13.02 -2.67 1.61
N GLY A 185 -11.81 -3.07 2.01
CA GLY A 185 -10.69 -2.16 2.24
C GLY A 185 -10.30 -1.40 0.98
N GLN A 186 -10.09 -2.10 -0.12
CA GLN A 186 -9.76 -1.48 -1.41
C GLN A 186 -10.81 -0.47 -1.88
N ARG A 187 -12.10 -0.79 -1.74
CA ARG A 187 -13.21 0.15 -2.06
C ARG A 187 -13.17 1.40 -1.19
N LEU A 188 -12.85 1.27 0.10
CA LEU A 188 -12.75 2.44 0.98
C LEU A 188 -11.51 3.28 0.70
N ILE A 189 -10.37 2.66 0.41
CA ILE A 189 -9.16 3.36 -0.03
C ILE A 189 -9.48 4.16 -1.28
N LYS A 190 -10.02 3.51 -2.31
CA LYS A 190 -10.41 4.19 -3.55
C LYS A 190 -11.34 5.38 -3.26
N LEU A 191 -12.36 5.20 -2.43
CA LEU A 191 -13.29 6.27 -2.10
C LEU A 191 -12.62 7.46 -1.40
N GLN A 192 -11.62 7.21 -0.54
CA GLN A 192 -10.87 8.28 0.13
C GLN A 192 -10.00 9.07 -0.85
N TYR A 193 -9.41 8.40 -1.85
CA TYR A 193 -8.69 9.10 -2.92
C TYR A 193 -9.63 9.83 -3.88
N ASP A 194 -10.79 9.26 -4.18
CA ASP A 194 -11.77 9.85 -5.08
C ASP A 194 -12.57 11.01 -4.44
N SER A 195 -12.55 11.19 -3.12
CA SER A 195 -13.38 12.18 -2.42
C SER A 195 -12.70 12.77 -1.20
N LEU A 196 -12.38 14.07 -1.28
CA LEU A 196 -11.88 14.84 -0.13
C LEU A 196 -12.81 14.73 1.09
N LEU A 197 -14.13 14.83 0.88
CA LEU A 197 -15.10 14.71 1.97
C LEU A 197 -15.04 13.32 2.61
N ALA A 198 -14.84 12.25 1.81
CA ALA A 198 -14.71 10.92 2.35
C ALA A 198 -13.42 10.72 3.15
N SER A 199 -12.33 11.38 2.75
CA SER A 199 -11.04 11.34 3.48
C SER A 199 -11.09 12.07 4.83
N LEU A 200 -11.98 13.07 4.95
CA LEU A 200 -12.18 13.83 6.19
C LEU A 200 -13.08 13.12 7.22
N ILE A 201 -13.84 12.09 6.80
CA ILE A 201 -14.72 11.36 7.71
C ILE A 201 -13.89 10.33 8.49
N PRO A 202 -13.71 10.50 9.81
CA PRO A 202 -12.94 9.57 10.62
C PRO A 202 -13.57 8.18 10.64
N LEU A 203 -12.74 7.13 10.68
CA LEU A 203 -13.20 5.73 10.69
C LEU A 203 -14.05 5.35 11.93
N TRP A 204 -13.94 6.09 13.02
CA TRP A 204 -14.74 5.87 14.23
C TRP A 204 -16.22 6.24 14.06
N ILE A 205 -16.56 7.05 13.05
CA ILE A 205 -17.95 7.37 12.74
C ILE A 205 -18.63 6.10 12.19
N PRO A 206 -19.69 5.61 12.83
CA PRO A 206 -20.24 4.28 12.58
C PRO A 206 -21.21 4.25 11.37
N ILE A 207 -20.74 4.74 10.21
CA ILE A 207 -21.50 4.59 8.96
C ILE A 207 -21.39 3.15 8.43
N PRO A 208 -22.37 2.64 7.68
CA PRO A 208 -22.42 1.23 7.26
C PRO A 208 -21.13 0.72 6.59
N ARG A 209 -20.52 1.53 5.73
CA ARG A 209 -19.26 1.19 5.03
C ARG A 209 -18.08 1.05 6.00
N HIS A 210 -17.96 1.95 7.01
CA HIS A 210 -16.89 1.87 8.01
C HIS A 210 -17.06 0.65 8.91
N ARG A 211 -18.32 0.35 9.34
CA ARG A 211 -18.62 -0.85 10.13
C ARG A 211 -18.25 -2.14 9.37
N ARG A 212 -18.61 -2.21 8.07
CA ARG A 212 -18.28 -3.38 7.24
C ARG A 212 -16.76 -3.56 7.11
N PHE A 213 -16.05 -2.48 6.85
CA PHE A 213 -14.58 -2.49 6.79
C PHE A 213 -13.96 -2.93 8.12
N THR A 214 -14.34 -2.29 9.24
CA THR A 214 -13.78 -2.59 10.55
C THR A 214 -14.04 -4.03 10.97
N ARG A 215 -15.24 -4.57 10.70
CA ARG A 215 -15.51 -5.99 10.97
C ARG A 215 -14.60 -6.91 10.17
N GLY A 216 -14.50 -6.69 8.89
CA GLY A 216 -13.64 -7.52 8.03
C GLY A 216 -12.17 -7.41 8.41
N PHE A 217 -11.69 -6.19 8.69
CA PHE A 217 -10.33 -5.97 9.13
C PHE A 217 -10.02 -6.68 10.46
N ASN A 218 -10.91 -6.60 11.44
CA ASN A 218 -10.73 -7.27 12.73
C ASN A 218 -10.68 -8.80 12.58
N VAL A 219 -11.42 -9.38 11.63
CA VAL A 219 -11.32 -10.83 11.33
C VAL A 219 -9.92 -11.18 10.86
N ILE A 220 -9.37 -10.44 9.91
CA ILE A 220 -8.01 -10.68 9.40
C ILE A 220 -6.99 -10.49 10.52
N GLU A 221 -7.04 -9.37 11.26
CA GLU A 221 -6.14 -9.05 12.36
C GLU A 221 -6.14 -10.16 13.44
N ASN A 222 -7.31 -10.60 13.87
CA ASN A 222 -7.43 -11.68 14.86
C ASN A 222 -6.89 -13.02 14.33
N THR A 223 -7.13 -13.34 13.07
CA THR A 223 -6.59 -14.56 12.44
C THR A 223 -5.07 -14.53 12.42
N LEU A 224 -4.48 -13.40 12.05
CA LEU A 224 -3.02 -13.24 12.02
C LEU A 224 -2.41 -13.32 13.42
N ILE A 225 -3.00 -12.63 14.40
CA ILE A 225 -2.54 -12.68 15.80
C ILE A 225 -2.61 -14.11 16.36
N GLN A 226 -3.70 -14.83 16.10
CA GLN A 226 -3.79 -16.22 16.51
C GLN A 226 -2.70 -17.08 15.85
N LEU A 227 -2.49 -16.93 14.57
CA LEU A 227 -1.46 -17.67 13.83
C LEU A 227 -0.06 -17.41 14.37
N ILE A 228 0.27 -16.16 14.71
CA ILE A 228 1.54 -15.79 15.35
C ILE A 228 1.68 -16.48 16.72
N ARG A 229 0.63 -16.43 17.54
CA ARG A 229 0.64 -17.05 18.88
C ARG A 229 0.78 -18.56 18.83
N ASP A 230 0.06 -19.21 17.92
CA ASP A 230 0.11 -20.66 17.76
C ASP A 230 1.50 -21.11 17.27
N ARG A 231 2.09 -20.35 16.32
CA ARG A 231 3.46 -20.61 15.86
C ARG A 231 4.50 -20.45 16.99
N ARG A 232 4.36 -19.44 17.82
CA ARG A 232 5.24 -19.25 19.00
C ARG A 232 5.12 -20.39 20.02
N ARG A 233 3.90 -20.92 20.20
CA ARG A 233 3.66 -22.02 21.17
C ARG A 233 4.16 -23.35 20.66
N SER A 234 3.96 -23.63 19.36
CA SER A 234 4.37 -24.92 18.78
C SER A 234 5.88 -25.06 18.64
N ALA A 235 6.64 -23.97 18.73
CA ALA A 235 8.07 -23.90 18.41
C ALA A 235 8.42 -24.55 17.05
N GLU A 236 7.43 -24.69 16.17
CA GLU A 236 7.57 -25.28 14.86
C GLU A 236 8.34 -24.32 13.95
N HIS A 237 9.51 -24.76 13.52
CA HIS A 237 10.31 -24.00 12.55
C HIS A 237 9.89 -24.41 11.14
N ARG A 238 9.36 -23.48 10.37
CA ARG A 238 9.05 -23.66 8.95
C ARG A 238 9.91 -22.73 8.13
N ASP A 239 10.11 -23.09 6.87
CA ASP A 239 10.82 -22.22 5.91
C ASP A 239 9.84 -21.21 5.31
N ASP A 240 9.35 -20.30 6.15
CA ASP A 240 8.38 -19.27 5.79
C ASP A 240 8.76 -17.90 6.41
N VAL A 241 8.13 -16.83 5.88
CA VAL A 241 8.40 -15.44 6.31
C VAL A 241 8.07 -15.25 7.79
N LEU A 242 6.98 -15.84 8.28
CA LEU A 242 6.58 -15.72 9.67
C LEU A 242 7.64 -16.30 10.62
N SER A 243 8.19 -17.47 10.32
CA SER A 243 9.25 -18.09 11.13
C SER A 243 10.51 -17.21 11.20
N LEU A 244 10.88 -16.58 10.10
CA LEU A 244 12.01 -15.66 10.07
C LEU A 244 11.74 -14.37 10.86
N LEU A 245 10.53 -13.80 10.78
CA LEU A 245 10.14 -12.63 11.57
C LEU A 245 10.08 -12.96 13.08
N LEU A 246 9.62 -14.16 13.43
CA LEU A 246 9.61 -14.64 14.83
C LEU A 246 11.02 -14.82 15.40
N ALA A 247 12.00 -15.17 14.57
CA ALA A 247 13.41 -15.29 14.95
C ALA A 247 14.16 -13.94 14.92
N ALA A 248 13.61 -12.93 14.25
CA ALA A 248 14.22 -11.62 14.12
C ALA A 248 14.21 -10.85 15.43
N LYS A 249 15.18 -9.95 15.58
CA LYS A 249 15.33 -9.08 16.75
C LYS A 249 15.39 -7.63 16.28
N ASP A 250 14.92 -6.72 17.14
CA ASP A 250 15.08 -5.29 16.94
C ASP A 250 16.57 -4.85 17.09
N ASP A 251 16.85 -3.58 16.84
CA ASP A 251 18.20 -3.01 16.98
C ASP A 251 18.75 -3.07 18.42
N ARG A 252 17.90 -3.38 19.42
CA ARG A 252 18.25 -3.56 20.83
C ARG A 252 18.42 -5.02 21.22
N GLY A 253 18.24 -5.94 20.27
CA GLY A 253 18.33 -7.38 20.48
C GLY A 253 17.08 -8.04 21.09
N HIS A 254 15.95 -7.33 21.21
CA HIS A 254 14.69 -7.89 21.68
C HIS A 254 13.91 -8.55 20.54
N PRO A 255 13.16 -9.63 20.83
CA PRO A 255 12.23 -10.21 19.87
C PRO A 255 11.16 -9.21 19.45
N LEU A 256 10.75 -9.26 18.17
CA LEU A 256 9.67 -8.43 17.66
C LEU A 256 8.35 -8.72 18.40
N SER A 257 7.58 -7.68 18.69
CA SER A 257 6.23 -7.80 19.26
C SER A 257 5.24 -8.33 18.24
N GLU A 258 4.04 -8.78 18.67
CA GLU A 258 2.96 -9.21 17.78
C GLU A 258 2.46 -8.12 16.81
N ARG A 259 2.74 -6.84 17.12
CA ARG A 259 2.37 -5.70 16.26
C ARG A 259 3.44 -5.30 15.27
N GLU A 260 4.67 -5.70 15.51
CA GLU A 260 5.82 -5.45 14.61
C GLU A 260 5.97 -6.57 13.59
N ILE A 261 5.43 -7.74 13.87
CA ILE A 261 5.31 -8.87 12.95
C ILE A 261 4.05 -8.72 12.10
#